data_5561c5fe5a3ac323532920ad283877ac
#
_entry.id   5561c5fe5a3ac323532920ad283877ac
#
_cell.length_a   1.000
_cell.length_b   1.000
_cell.length_c   1.000
_cell.angle_alpha   90.00
_cell.angle_beta   90.00
_cell.angle_gamma   90.00
#
_symmetry.space_group_name_H-M   'P 1'
#
loop_
_entity.id
_entity.type
_entity.pdbx_description
1 polymer ?
#
loop_
_entity_poly.entity_id
_entity_poly.type
_entity_poly.pdbx_seq_one_letter_code
_entity_poly.pdbx_strand_id
1 'polypeptide(L)'
;LNMKDMDGHLFQIQLPEHPCLNSMVKKTRAVTLESIPVVNEFEDVFPEDLPGVPPDRDVEFTIELEPGTAPISRRPYRMPPKELAELKTQLQELLDKGFIRPSTSPWGCPAIFVKKKDATLRLCVDYRPLNAVTIKNKYPLPRIDLLFDQLAGAKVFSKIDLGYGYHQIKIRPQDVPKTA
;
A
#
# COMPACT_ATOMS: atom_id res chain seq x y z
N LEU A 1 -17.15 8.43 7.04
CA LEU A 1 -16.23 7.73 6.14
C LEU A 1 -14.83 8.27 6.38
N ASN A 2 -13.90 7.44 6.78
CA ASN A 2 -12.50 7.86 6.96
C ASN A 2 -11.75 7.62 5.65
N MET A 3 -11.36 8.68 4.97
CA MET A 3 -10.48 8.63 3.79
C MET A 3 -9.11 9.21 4.17
N LYS A 4 -8.05 8.65 3.63
CA LYS A 4 -6.69 9.20 3.76
C LYS A 4 -6.29 9.83 2.45
N ASP A 5 -5.69 11.04 2.51
CA ASP A 5 -5.03 11.64 1.36
C ASP A 5 -3.67 10.98 1.07
N MET A 6 -3.03 11.44 0.01
CA MET A 6 -1.71 10.95 -0.42
C MET A 6 -0.61 11.24 0.61
N ASP A 7 -0.83 12.16 1.55
CA ASP A 7 0.08 12.54 2.63
C ASP A 7 -0.25 11.83 3.95
N GLY A 8 -1.27 10.96 3.95
CA GLY A 8 -1.64 10.12 5.10
C GLY A 8 -2.56 10.82 6.11
N HIS A 9 -3.07 12.01 5.83
CA HIS A 9 -4.01 12.70 6.68
C HIS A 9 -5.40 12.06 6.59
N LEU A 10 -6.02 11.86 7.74
CA LEU A 10 -7.38 11.34 7.85
C LEU A 10 -8.39 12.47 7.62
N PHE A 11 -9.12 12.41 6.51
CA PHE A 11 -10.31 13.22 6.33
C PHE A 11 -11.53 12.44 6.85
N GLN A 12 -12.18 13.02 7.84
CA GLN A 12 -13.48 12.53 8.29
C GLN A 12 -14.56 13.31 7.54
N ILE A 13 -15.15 12.71 6.52
CA ILE A 13 -16.33 13.30 5.88
C ILE A 13 -17.50 13.03 6.82
N GLN A 14 -17.95 14.05 7.52
CA GLN A 14 -19.27 14.04 8.16
C GLN A 14 -20.31 14.20 7.03
N LEU A 15 -20.89 13.07 6.65
CA LEU A 15 -22.11 13.13 5.83
C LEU A 15 -23.21 13.76 6.69
N PRO A 16 -24.05 14.64 6.11
CA PRO A 16 -25.20 15.18 6.83
C PRO A 16 -26.00 14.03 7.39
N GLU A 17 -26.40 14.14 8.66
CA GLU A 17 -27.20 13.14 9.36
C GLU A 17 -28.53 12.93 8.64
N HIS A 18 -28.58 12.00 7.73
CA HIS A 18 -29.85 11.50 7.20
C HIS A 18 -30.41 10.48 8.19
N PRO A 19 -31.64 10.67 8.69
CA PRO A 19 -32.23 9.79 9.70
C PRO A 19 -32.29 8.30 9.30
N CYS A 20 -32.21 8.02 8.01
CA CYS A 20 -32.23 6.65 7.48
C CYS A 20 -30.89 5.93 7.56
N LEU A 21 -29.74 6.62 7.68
CA LEU A 21 -28.41 5.98 7.71
C LEU A 21 -28.02 5.48 9.10
N ASN A 22 -28.50 6.14 10.16
CA ASN A 22 -28.20 5.71 11.53
C ASN A 22 -28.90 4.41 11.98
N SER A 23 -29.99 4.03 11.31
CA SER A 23 -30.68 2.77 11.59
C SER A 23 -30.01 1.53 10.96
N MET A 24 -29.09 1.71 10.00
CA MET A 24 -28.40 0.63 9.31
C MET A 24 -27.04 0.25 9.92
N VAL A 25 -26.50 1.06 10.82
CA VAL A 25 -25.29 0.67 11.57
C VAL A 25 -25.70 -0.19 12.79
N LYS A 26 -26.37 -1.30 12.53
CA LYS A 26 -26.41 -2.39 13.51
C LYS A 26 -24.96 -2.89 13.68
N LYS A 27 -24.49 -2.96 14.95
CA LYS A 27 -23.27 -3.65 15.34
C LYS A 27 -23.23 -4.99 14.60
N THR A 28 -22.46 -5.08 13.54
CA THR A 28 -22.27 -6.30 12.79
C THR A 28 -21.53 -7.28 13.72
N ARG A 29 -22.15 -8.41 14.02
CA ARG A 29 -21.44 -9.63 14.42
C ARG A 29 -20.26 -9.79 13.47
N ALA A 30 -19.14 -10.26 13.99
CA ALA A 30 -18.03 -10.66 13.13
C ALA A 30 -18.59 -11.67 12.10
N VAL A 31 -18.75 -11.22 10.88
CA VAL A 31 -19.25 -12.03 9.78
C VAL A 31 -18.05 -12.79 9.27
N THR A 32 -18.03 -14.11 9.44
CA THR A 32 -17.00 -14.97 8.85
C THR A 32 -17.26 -15.11 7.35
N LEU A 33 -16.21 -15.31 6.55
CA LEU A 33 -16.32 -15.50 5.10
C LEU A 33 -17.35 -16.60 4.74
N GLU A 34 -17.36 -17.67 5.50
CA GLU A 34 -18.29 -18.82 5.35
C GLU A 34 -19.78 -18.43 5.45
N SER A 35 -20.09 -17.33 6.15
CA SER A 35 -21.47 -16.89 6.37
C SER A 35 -22.01 -15.94 5.31
N ILE A 36 -21.18 -15.54 4.34
CA ILE A 36 -21.55 -14.59 3.29
C ILE A 36 -21.95 -15.36 2.02
N PRO A 37 -23.22 -15.28 1.59
CA PRO A 37 -23.65 -15.93 0.35
C PRO A 37 -22.79 -15.49 -0.85
N VAL A 38 -22.48 -16.41 -1.75
CA VAL A 38 -21.62 -16.25 -2.94
C VAL A 38 -20.14 -16.14 -2.58
N VAL A 39 -19.74 -15.33 -1.60
CA VAL A 39 -18.32 -15.17 -1.20
C VAL A 39 -17.74 -16.47 -0.63
N ASN A 40 -18.54 -17.25 0.09
CA ASN A 40 -18.16 -18.54 0.63
C ASN A 40 -17.82 -19.61 -0.43
N GLU A 41 -18.22 -19.40 -1.68
CA GLU A 41 -17.89 -20.27 -2.82
C GLU A 41 -16.48 -19.97 -3.39
N PHE A 42 -15.86 -18.86 -2.98
CA PHE A 42 -14.60 -18.35 -3.54
C PHE A 42 -13.59 -18.01 -2.44
N GLU A 43 -13.37 -18.91 -1.51
CA GLU A 43 -12.42 -18.73 -0.39
C GLU A 43 -10.97 -18.48 -0.86
N ASP A 44 -10.59 -19.06 -2.00
CA ASP A 44 -9.30 -18.91 -2.64
C ASP A 44 -8.98 -17.48 -3.07
N VAL A 45 -10.01 -16.66 -3.29
CA VAL A 45 -9.87 -15.22 -3.66
C VAL A 45 -9.55 -14.34 -2.45
N PHE A 46 -9.78 -14.84 -1.22
CA PHE A 46 -9.60 -14.08 0.03
C PHE A 46 -8.59 -14.76 0.98
N PRO A 47 -7.35 -15.02 0.54
CA PRO A 47 -6.34 -15.61 1.41
C PRO A 47 -5.99 -14.67 2.56
N GLU A 48 -5.73 -15.21 3.75
CA GLU A 48 -5.27 -14.42 4.91
C GLU A 48 -3.88 -13.82 4.66
N ASP A 49 -2.99 -14.57 3.99
CA ASP A 49 -1.64 -14.16 3.64
C ASP A 49 -1.41 -14.32 2.14
N LEU A 50 -0.60 -13.40 1.58
CA LEU A 50 -0.20 -13.49 0.18
C LEU A 50 0.84 -14.59 0.00
N PRO A 51 0.66 -15.51 -0.97
CA PRO A 51 1.56 -16.64 -1.18
C PRO A 51 2.93 -16.24 -1.74
N GLY A 52 3.17 -14.99 -2.07
CA GLY A 52 4.45 -14.53 -2.63
C GLY A 52 4.29 -13.41 -3.65
N VAL A 53 5.22 -13.38 -4.61
CA VAL A 53 5.27 -12.34 -5.65
C VAL A 53 4.03 -12.42 -6.54
N PRO A 54 3.40 -11.28 -6.91
CA PRO A 54 2.22 -11.25 -7.77
C PRO A 54 2.50 -11.86 -9.15
N PRO A 55 1.48 -12.40 -9.82
CA PRO A 55 1.62 -12.90 -11.18
C PRO A 55 2.08 -11.81 -12.14
N ASP A 56 2.66 -12.20 -13.25
CA ASP A 56 3.01 -11.28 -14.32
C ASP A 56 1.74 -10.68 -14.92
N ARG A 57 1.77 -9.37 -15.12
CA ARG A 57 0.66 -8.59 -15.67
C ARG A 57 1.19 -7.73 -16.81
N ASP A 58 0.31 -7.32 -17.72
CA ASP A 58 0.66 -6.42 -18.84
C ASP A 58 1.10 -5.01 -18.35
N VAL A 59 0.79 -4.68 -17.10
CA VAL A 59 1.15 -3.40 -16.48
C VAL A 59 2.33 -3.61 -15.54
N GLU A 60 3.45 -2.99 -15.86
CA GLU A 60 4.64 -2.90 -15.01
C GLU A 60 4.78 -1.49 -14.45
N PHE A 61 5.29 -1.38 -13.22
CA PHE A 61 5.60 -0.08 -12.62
C PHE A 61 6.96 0.42 -13.11
N THR A 62 6.97 1.60 -13.73
CA THR A 62 8.20 2.23 -14.25
C THR A 62 8.63 3.38 -13.35
N ILE A 63 9.96 3.53 -13.16
CA ILE A 63 10.57 4.64 -12.44
C ILE A 63 11.39 5.45 -13.44
N GLU A 64 10.77 6.47 -14.01
CA GLU A 64 11.44 7.38 -14.96
C GLU A 64 12.12 8.49 -14.18
N LEU A 65 13.40 8.71 -14.46
CA LEU A 65 14.21 9.73 -13.79
C LEU A 65 14.45 10.92 -14.73
N GLU A 66 14.69 12.08 -14.14
CA GLU A 66 15.14 13.26 -14.87
C GLU A 66 16.45 12.96 -15.61
N PRO A 67 16.61 13.42 -16.85
CA PRO A 67 17.84 13.19 -17.62
C PRO A 67 19.09 13.66 -16.89
N GLY A 68 20.15 12.85 -16.92
CA GLY A 68 21.42 13.16 -16.24
C GLY A 68 21.43 12.92 -14.73
N THR A 69 20.39 12.30 -14.16
CA THR A 69 20.35 11.96 -12.73
C THR A 69 21.39 10.90 -12.39
N ALA A 70 22.31 11.23 -11.49
CA ALA A 70 23.26 10.28 -10.92
C ALA A 70 22.58 9.41 -9.85
N PRO A 71 23.06 8.17 -9.61
CA PRO A 71 22.57 7.33 -8.54
C PRO A 71 22.63 8.01 -7.18
N ILE A 72 21.54 7.94 -6.43
CA ILE A 72 21.44 8.52 -5.08
C ILE A 72 21.63 7.39 -4.07
N SER A 73 22.61 7.55 -3.19
CA SER A 73 22.81 6.66 -2.06
C SER A 73 22.83 7.46 -0.77
N ARG A 74 21.96 7.11 0.17
CA ARG A 74 21.88 7.74 1.48
C ARG A 74 22.38 6.77 2.54
N ARG A 75 23.10 7.29 3.53
CA ARG A 75 23.56 6.49 4.66
C ARG A 75 22.37 6.00 5.48
N PRO A 76 22.40 4.75 5.98
CA PRO A 76 21.33 4.24 6.85
C PRO A 76 21.23 5.09 8.13
N TYR A 77 20.03 5.25 8.62
CA TYR A 77 19.76 5.90 9.89
C TYR A 77 20.25 5.03 11.05
N ARG A 78 20.74 5.69 12.11
CA ARG A 78 21.13 5.00 13.34
C ARG A 78 19.86 4.52 14.05
N MET A 79 19.79 3.22 14.31
CA MET A 79 18.64 2.58 14.96
C MET A 79 19.01 2.09 16.36
N PRO A 80 18.10 2.19 17.34
CA PRO A 80 18.23 1.52 18.63
C PRO A 80 18.29 0.00 18.46
N PRO A 81 18.88 -0.75 19.42
CA PRO A 81 19.00 -2.21 19.32
C PRO A 81 17.66 -2.94 19.08
N LYS A 82 16.57 -2.47 19.69
CA LYS A 82 15.23 -3.03 19.51
C LYS A 82 14.73 -2.89 18.07
N GLU A 83 14.90 -1.72 17.48
CA GLU A 83 14.51 -1.48 16.07
C GLU A 83 15.39 -2.27 15.11
N LEU A 84 16.69 -2.43 15.44
CA LEU A 84 17.60 -3.22 14.63
C LEU A 84 17.23 -4.72 14.64
N ALA A 85 16.78 -5.25 15.78
CA ALA A 85 16.31 -6.62 15.89
C ALA A 85 15.04 -6.81 15.03
N GLU A 86 14.09 -5.88 15.15
CA GLU A 86 12.85 -5.89 14.35
C GLU A 86 13.14 -5.77 12.84
N LEU A 87 14.11 -4.91 12.45
CA LEU A 87 14.54 -4.79 11.06
C LEU A 87 15.02 -6.12 10.49
N LYS A 88 15.84 -6.85 11.24
CA LYS A 88 16.34 -8.17 10.81
C LYS A 88 15.20 -9.17 10.61
N THR A 89 14.21 -9.18 11.51
CA THR A 89 13.04 -10.06 11.41
C THR A 89 12.23 -9.74 10.18
N GLN A 90 11.83 -8.48 9.98
CA GLN A 90 11.01 -8.09 8.83
C GLN A 90 11.76 -8.25 7.49
N LEU A 91 13.07 -8.00 7.44
CA LEU A 91 13.89 -8.26 6.25
C LEU A 91 13.96 -9.75 5.91
N GLN A 92 14.08 -10.62 6.93
CA GLN A 92 14.08 -12.06 6.69
C GLN A 92 12.74 -12.55 6.15
N GLU A 93 11.63 -12.08 6.70
CA GLU A 93 10.30 -12.41 6.20
C GLU A 93 10.10 -11.98 4.73
N LEU A 94 10.59 -10.79 4.36
CA LEU A 94 10.50 -10.29 2.99
C LEU A 94 11.41 -11.09 2.03
N LEU A 95 12.58 -11.53 2.49
CA LEU A 95 13.48 -12.41 1.74
C LEU A 95 12.84 -13.77 1.51
N ASP A 96 12.28 -14.39 2.55
CA ASP A 96 11.65 -15.69 2.51
C ASP A 96 10.42 -15.70 1.58
N LYS A 97 9.66 -14.60 1.56
CA LYS A 97 8.54 -14.39 0.64
C LYS A 97 8.97 -13.97 -0.78
N GLY A 98 10.27 -13.74 -1.02
CA GLY A 98 10.81 -13.37 -2.34
C GLY A 98 10.52 -11.92 -2.78
N PHE A 99 10.04 -11.06 -1.87
CA PHE A 99 9.75 -9.66 -2.19
C PHE A 99 11.01 -8.79 -2.33
N ILE A 100 12.09 -9.18 -1.66
CA ILE A 100 13.37 -8.51 -1.74
C ILE A 100 14.49 -9.51 -2.04
N ARG A 101 15.61 -8.99 -2.53
CA ARG A 101 16.84 -9.78 -2.77
C ARG A 101 18.07 -8.94 -2.44
N PRO A 102 19.22 -9.54 -2.12
CA PRO A 102 20.48 -8.83 -2.00
C PRO A 102 20.82 -8.06 -3.29
N SER A 103 21.33 -6.85 -3.15
CA SER A 103 21.63 -5.97 -4.27
C SER A 103 23.02 -5.33 -4.13
N THR A 104 23.71 -5.14 -5.26
CA THR A 104 24.95 -4.37 -5.37
C THR A 104 24.72 -3.05 -6.10
N SER A 105 23.48 -2.57 -6.09
CA SER A 105 23.10 -1.33 -6.76
C SER A 105 23.86 -0.12 -6.21
N PRO A 106 24.22 0.87 -7.06
CA PRO A 106 24.75 2.15 -6.61
C PRO A 106 23.68 3.04 -5.96
N TRP A 107 22.41 2.68 -6.06
CA TRP A 107 21.29 3.34 -5.36
C TRP A 107 21.19 2.80 -3.94
N GLY A 108 20.77 3.64 -3.00
CA GLY A 108 20.54 3.21 -1.63
C GLY A 108 19.59 4.13 -0.90
N CYS A 109 18.50 3.59 -0.40
CA CYS A 109 17.50 4.31 0.38
C CYS A 109 17.49 3.79 1.84
N PRO A 110 17.57 4.69 2.83
CA PRO A 110 17.56 4.27 4.22
C PRO A 110 16.18 3.78 4.64
N ALA A 111 16.16 2.78 5.53
CA ALA A 111 14.95 2.30 6.17
C ALA A 111 14.64 3.12 7.43
N ILE A 112 13.35 3.31 7.71
CA ILE A 112 12.81 3.94 8.92
C ILE A 112 11.67 3.11 9.48
N PHE A 113 11.43 3.21 10.78
CA PHE A 113 10.27 2.62 11.41
C PHE A 113 9.20 3.64 11.74
N VAL A 114 7.95 3.29 11.47
CA VAL A 114 6.77 4.07 11.85
C VAL A 114 5.93 3.22 12.80
N LYS A 115 5.58 3.79 13.94
CA LYS A 115 4.69 3.15 14.90
C LYS A 115 3.25 3.15 14.35
N LYS A 116 2.63 1.99 14.33
CA LYS A 116 1.20 1.86 14.06
C LYS A 116 0.38 2.20 15.31
N LYS A 117 -0.94 2.31 15.15
CA LYS A 117 -1.87 2.54 16.27
C LYS A 117 -1.86 1.42 17.31
N ASP A 118 -1.54 0.20 16.89
CA ASP A 118 -1.41 -1.00 17.72
C ASP A 118 -0.02 -1.14 18.38
N ALA A 119 0.79 -0.09 18.35
CA ALA A 119 2.17 -0.03 18.84
C ALA A 119 3.17 -0.93 18.10
N THR A 120 2.78 -1.65 17.07
CA THR A 120 3.70 -2.41 16.21
C THR A 120 4.54 -1.47 15.32
N LEU A 121 5.72 -1.93 14.91
CA LEU A 121 6.62 -1.18 14.05
C LEU A 121 6.40 -1.56 12.59
N ARG A 122 6.21 -0.57 11.75
CA ARG A 122 6.11 -0.75 10.30
C ARG A 122 7.42 -0.28 9.65
N LEU A 123 8.08 -1.19 8.93
CA LEU A 123 9.23 -0.86 8.11
C LEU A 123 8.78 -0.01 6.92
N CYS A 124 9.45 1.10 6.72
CA CYS A 124 9.26 1.99 5.57
C CYS A 124 10.63 2.29 4.96
N VAL A 125 10.71 2.29 3.64
CA VAL A 125 11.90 2.75 2.92
C VAL A 125 11.72 4.23 2.58
N ASP A 126 12.75 5.03 2.83
CA ASP A 126 12.71 6.47 2.56
C ASP A 126 13.03 6.77 1.10
N TYR A 127 12.02 6.68 0.26
CA TYR A 127 12.13 7.01 -1.17
C TYR A 127 12.00 8.50 -1.49
N ARG A 128 11.92 9.40 -0.52
CA ARG A 128 11.82 10.85 -0.78
C ARG A 128 12.91 11.38 -1.71
N PRO A 129 14.20 10.99 -1.56
CA PRO A 129 15.24 11.43 -2.50
C PRO A 129 15.04 10.90 -3.91
N LEU A 130 14.62 9.64 -4.07
CA LEU A 130 14.31 9.05 -5.37
C LEU A 130 13.07 9.72 -5.99
N ASN A 131 12.03 9.92 -5.21
CA ASN A 131 10.80 10.56 -5.66
C ASN A 131 11.00 12.02 -6.12
N ALA A 132 12.00 12.72 -5.55
CA ALA A 132 12.32 14.09 -5.93
C ALA A 132 12.88 14.19 -7.36
N VAL A 133 13.59 13.16 -7.83
CA VAL A 133 14.20 13.09 -9.16
C VAL A 133 13.42 12.22 -10.14
N THR A 134 12.30 11.65 -9.70
CA THR A 134 11.41 10.86 -10.55
C THR A 134 10.45 11.79 -11.30
N ILE A 135 10.32 11.57 -12.61
CA ILE A 135 9.35 12.29 -13.45
C ILE A 135 7.94 11.90 -13.00
N LYS A 136 7.20 12.90 -12.50
CA LYS A 136 5.86 12.67 -11.97
C LYS A 136 4.87 12.43 -13.08
N ASN A 137 4.06 11.40 -12.95
CA ASN A 137 2.93 11.17 -13.84
C ASN A 137 1.94 12.34 -13.74
N LYS A 138 1.56 12.86 -14.89
CA LYS A 138 0.60 13.98 -15.02
C LYS A 138 -0.80 13.51 -15.40
N TYR A 139 -1.09 12.21 -15.28
CA TYR A 139 -2.44 11.71 -15.55
C TYR A 139 -3.45 12.36 -14.58
N PRO A 140 -4.51 12.99 -15.11
CA PRO A 140 -5.47 13.68 -14.28
C PRO A 140 -6.23 12.68 -13.41
N LEU A 141 -6.23 12.92 -12.10
CA LEU A 141 -7.06 12.15 -11.18
C LEU A 141 -8.54 12.51 -11.41
N PRO A 142 -9.45 11.55 -11.36
CA PRO A 142 -10.88 11.82 -11.41
C PRO A 142 -11.27 12.77 -10.27
N ARG A 143 -12.11 13.75 -10.56
CA ARG A 143 -12.63 14.65 -9.54
C ARG A 143 -13.56 13.87 -8.61
N ILE A 144 -13.50 14.22 -7.32
CA ILE A 144 -14.31 13.55 -6.28
C ILE A 144 -15.80 13.66 -6.60
N ASP A 145 -16.24 14.80 -7.10
CA ASP A 145 -17.63 15.05 -7.50
C ASP A 145 -18.11 14.02 -8.54
N LEU A 146 -17.29 13.77 -9.57
CA LEU A 146 -17.61 12.78 -10.62
C LEU A 146 -17.65 11.34 -10.07
N LEU A 147 -16.82 11.03 -9.07
CA LEU A 147 -16.85 9.73 -8.42
C LEU A 147 -18.14 9.54 -7.60
N PHE A 148 -18.61 10.59 -6.92
CA PHE A 148 -19.89 10.55 -6.22
C PHE A 148 -21.09 10.44 -7.19
N ASP A 149 -21.04 11.14 -8.32
CA ASP A 149 -22.09 11.03 -9.34
C ASP A 149 -22.21 9.61 -9.88
N GLN A 150 -21.10 8.87 -10.01
CA GLN A 150 -21.11 7.44 -10.40
C GLN A 150 -21.81 6.54 -9.37
N LEU A 151 -21.89 6.95 -8.11
CA LEU A 151 -22.62 6.22 -7.07
C LEU A 151 -24.11 6.53 -7.03
N ALA A 152 -24.58 7.51 -7.82
CA ALA A 152 -25.98 7.92 -7.84
C ALA A 152 -26.85 6.74 -8.27
N GLY A 153 -27.91 6.47 -7.50
CA GLY A 153 -28.85 5.37 -7.76
C GLY A 153 -28.40 3.99 -7.26
N ALA A 154 -27.19 3.83 -6.77
CA ALA A 154 -26.75 2.59 -6.14
C ALA A 154 -27.46 2.37 -4.80
N LYS A 155 -27.99 1.17 -4.59
CA LYS A 155 -28.70 0.77 -3.37
C LYS A 155 -27.86 -0.10 -2.44
N VAL A 156 -26.82 -0.75 -2.99
CA VAL A 156 -25.91 -1.63 -2.24
C VAL A 156 -24.49 -1.21 -2.54
N PHE A 157 -23.67 -1.12 -1.51
CA PHE A 157 -22.26 -0.77 -1.60
C PHE A 157 -21.42 -1.87 -0.98
N SER A 158 -20.34 -2.26 -1.66
CA SER A 158 -19.31 -3.13 -1.12
C SER A 158 -18.00 -2.36 -0.98
N LYS A 159 -17.27 -2.65 0.09
CA LYS A 159 -15.92 -2.11 0.31
C LYS A 159 -14.95 -3.28 0.30
N ILE A 160 -14.07 -3.30 -0.69
CA ILE A 160 -12.97 -4.26 -0.77
C ILE A 160 -11.71 -3.55 -0.31
N ASP A 161 -11.05 -4.09 0.71
CA ASP A 161 -9.75 -3.60 1.15
C ASP A 161 -8.67 -4.44 0.46
N LEU A 162 -7.86 -3.78 -0.36
CA LEU A 162 -6.73 -4.43 -1.02
C LEU A 162 -5.57 -4.50 -0.02
N GLY A 163 -5.40 -5.64 0.61
CA GLY A 163 -4.22 -5.91 1.43
C GLY A 163 -2.93 -5.80 0.60
N TYR A 164 -1.86 -5.27 1.20
CA TYR A 164 -0.53 -5.21 0.58
C TYR A 164 -0.45 -4.55 -0.81
N GLY A 165 -1.11 -3.41 -1.00
CA GLY A 165 -1.20 -2.73 -2.29
C GLY A 165 0.15 -2.51 -3.00
N TYR A 166 1.24 -2.30 -2.25
CA TYR A 166 2.60 -2.13 -2.77
C TYR A 166 3.18 -3.39 -3.42
N HIS A 167 2.69 -4.57 -3.09
CA HIS A 167 3.20 -5.84 -3.61
C HIS A 167 2.34 -6.38 -4.77
N GLN A 168 1.40 -5.61 -5.29
CA GLN A 168 0.47 -6.07 -6.34
C GLN A 168 0.95 -5.82 -7.76
N ILE A 169 1.90 -4.92 -7.95
CA ILE A 169 2.46 -4.57 -9.27
C ILE A 169 3.97 -4.71 -9.20
N LYS A 170 4.52 -5.47 -10.15
CA LYS A 170 5.98 -5.63 -10.28
C LYS A 170 6.60 -4.37 -10.86
N ILE A 171 7.79 -4.05 -10.37
CA ILE A 171 8.64 -3.00 -10.96
C ILE A 171 9.31 -3.59 -12.19
N ARG A 172 9.38 -2.82 -13.27
CA ARG A 172 10.10 -3.20 -14.48
C ARG A 172 11.55 -3.61 -14.14
N PRO A 173 12.07 -4.73 -14.66
CA PRO A 173 13.37 -5.28 -14.29
C PRO A 173 14.52 -4.28 -14.35
N GLN A 174 14.49 -3.35 -15.31
CA GLN A 174 15.49 -2.29 -15.48
C GLN A 174 15.47 -1.25 -14.36
N ASP A 175 14.33 -1.08 -13.69
CA ASP A 175 14.12 -0.09 -12.64
C ASP A 175 14.29 -0.67 -11.22
N VAL A 176 14.29 -1.98 -11.08
CA VAL A 176 14.52 -2.66 -9.78
C VAL A 176 15.78 -2.16 -9.05
N PRO A 177 16.94 -1.97 -9.72
CA PRO A 177 18.13 -1.46 -9.03
C PRO A 177 17.96 -0.07 -8.40
N LYS A 178 17.01 0.74 -8.86
CA LYS A 178 16.75 2.09 -8.33
C LYS A 178 16.08 2.07 -6.95
N THR A 179 15.52 0.92 -6.56
CA THR A 179 14.80 0.75 -5.29
C THR A 179 15.63 0.11 -4.18
N ALA A 180 16.94 0.00 -4.35
CA ALA A 180 17.85 -0.58 -3.38
C ALA A 180 18.09 0.33 -2.16
#